data_b1725cbe4edba8d23c6ae31458357bdf
#
_entry.id   b1725cbe4edba8d23c6ae31458357bdf
#
_cell.length_a   1.000
_cell.length_b   1.000
_cell.length_c   1.000
_cell.angle_alpha   90.00
_cell.angle_beta   90.00
_cell.angle_gamma   90.00
#
_symmetry.space_group_name_H-M   'P 1'
#
loop_
_entity.id
_entity.type
_entity.pdbx_description
1 polymer ?
#
loop_
_entity_poly.entity_id
_entity_poly.type
_entity_poly.pdbx_seq_one_letter_code
_entity_poly.pdbx_strand_id
1 'polypeptide(L)'
;LFSSIGTLAVVWLLSTAAQTLAADNPGISIVCHLYGIFCCVSMFWGQVNQRNRSRLERELVLQQQLARQQREQYELTRETIDIINRKCHDLKHQVAALRNISSEEQREAHLSEIERSIQIYDSTLETGSRVLDTVLTEKSLYCGAHQITMTCMADGRRLSFLDDVDVYTIFGNAIDNAIESVSGLTDPEKRAIAVSVWSKSGLLLIQFENYFEGTLRFENGLPLTTKADKSSHGFGIRSIGYTVKKYGGHLTISAEDHLFLLSISIPLP
;
A
#
# COMPACT_ATOMS: atom_id res chain seq x y z
N LEU A 1 -16.42 2.55 -30.09
CA LEU A 1 -17.08 3.61 -30.88
C LEU A 1 -16.70 3.52 -32.36
N PHE A 2 -15.41 3.49 -32.71
CA PHE A 2 -14.95 3.47 -34.11
C PHE A 2 -15.41 2.22 -34.89
N SER A 3 -15.39 1.04 -34.28
CA SER A 3 -15.85 -0.18 -34.96
C SER A 3 -17.35 -0.16 -35.24
N SER A 4 -18.13 0.46 -34.33
CA SER A 4 -19.60 0.55 -34.47
C SER A 4 -20.03 1.51 -35.57
N ILE A 5 -19.33 2.63 -35.71
CA ILE A 5 -19.59 3.60 -36.80
C ILE A 5 -19.23 2.97 -38.15
N GLY A 6 -18.11 2.25 -38.22
CA GLY A 6 -17.68 1.56 -39.44
C GLY A 6 -18.66 0.47 -39.88
N THR A 7 -19.17 -0.34 -38.95
CA THR A 7 -20.17 -1.38 -39.28
C THR A 7 -21.52 -0.80 -39.65
N LEU A 8 -21.98 0.28 -39.00
CA LEU A 8 -23.20 1.01 -39.42
C LEU A 8 -23.08 1.58 -40.84
N ALA A 9 -21.92 2.13 -41.17
CA ALA A 9 -21.64 2.65 -42.50
C ALA A 9 -21.68 1.54 -43.56
N VAL A 10 -21.10 0.36 -43.26
CA VAL A 10 -21.15 -0.82 -44.15
C VAL A 10 -22.60 -1.32 -44.35
N VAL A 11 -23.35 -1.45 -43.27
CA VAL A 11 -24.77 -1.89 -43.33
C VAL A 11 -25.61 -0.89 -44.14
N TRP A 12 -25.38 0.42 -43.98
CA TRP A 12 -26.05 1.46 -44.74
C TRP A 12 -25.67 1.40 -46.23
N LEU A 13 -24.39 1.25 -46.58
CA LEU A 13 -23.91 1.09 -47.95
C LEU A 13 -24.51 -0.17 -48.63
N LEU A 14 -24.52 -1.29 -47.94
CA LEU A 14 -25.12 -2.52 -48.47
C LEU A 14 -26.64 -2.39 -48.67
N SER A 15 -27.32 -1.70 -47.74
CA SER A 15 -28.77 -1.43 -47.86
C SER A 15 -29.09 -0.52 -49.06
N THR A 16 -28.27 0.56 -49.29
CA THR A 16 -28.47 1.43 -50.43
C THR A 16 -28.15 0.74 -51.76
N ALA A 17 -27.10 -0.09 -51.81
CA ALA A 17 -26.79 -0.88 -53.01
C ALA A 17 -27.89 -1.91 -53.33
N ALA A 18 -28.44 -2.58 -52.31
CA ALA A 18 -29.55 -3.50 -52.49
C ALA A 18 -30.84 -2.81 -52.96
N GLN A 19 -31.10 -1.58 -52.51
CA GLN A 19 -32.24 -0.77 -52.97
C GLN A 19 -32.10 -0.37 -54.46
N THR A 20 -30.91 0.02 -54.92
CA THR A 20 -30.66 0.38 -56.32
C THR A 20 -30.81 -0.83 -57.25
N LEU A 21 -30.43 -2.02 -56.82
CA LEU A 21 -30.56 -3.29 -57.54
C LEU A 21 -32.01 -3.84 -57.56
N ALA A 22 -32.82 -3.48 -56.55
CA ALA A 22 -34.20 -3.94 -56.37
C ALA A 22 -35.25 -2.89 -56.73
N ALA A 23 -34.89 -1.84 -57.49
CA ALA A 23 -35.74 -0.69 -57.78
C ALA A 23 -37.09 -1.09 -58.42
N ASP A 24 -37.13 -2.20 -59.16
CA ASP A 24 -38.34 -2.69 -59.85
C ASP A 24 -39.22 -3.63 -58.97
N ASN A 25 -38.81 -3.94 -57.73
CA ASN A 25 -39.58 -4.87 -56.88
C ASN A 25 -39.74 -4.36 -55.44
N PRO A 26 -40.89 -3.76 -55.09
CA PRO A 26 -41.15 -3.14 -53.78
C PRO A 26 -41.04 -4.14 -52.60
N GLY A 27 -41.31 -5.42 -52.84
CA GLY A 27 -41.22 -6.45 -51.80
C GLY A 27 -39.76 -6.69 -51.34
N ILE A 28 -38.81 -6.69 -52.26
CA ILE A 28 -37.40 -6.85 -51.96
C ILE A 28 -36.88 -5.64 -51.16
N SER A 29 -37.29 -4.43 -51.52
CA SER A 29 -36.92 -3.21 -50.80
C SER A 29 -37.32 -3.25 -49.31
N ILE A 30 -38.54 -3.69 -49.02
CA ILE A 30 -39.05 -3.83 -47.64
C ILE A 30 -38.22 -4.84 -46.86
N VAL A 31 -37.89 -5.99 -47.44
CA VAL A 31 -37.04 -7.02 -46.77
C VAL A 31 -35.67 -6.49 -46.45
N CYS A 32 -35.04 -5.73 -47.35
CA CYS A 32 -33.73 -5.10 -47.12
C CYS A 32 -33.74 -4.10 -45.95
N HIS A 33 -34.81 -3.29 -45.85
CA HIS A 33 -34.97 -2.35 -44.74
C HIS A 33 -35.16 -3.06 -43.40
N LEU A 34 -35.98 -4.08 -43.33
CA LEU A 34 -36.22 -4.88 -42.11
C LEU A 34 -34.92 -5.58 -41.67
N TYR A 35 -34.17 -6.13 -42.61
CA TYR A 35 -32.86 -6.72 -42.32
C TYR A 35 -31.85 -5.69 -41.78
N GLY A 36 -31.79 -4.51 -42.37
CA GLY A 36 -30.94 -3.40 -41.87
C GLY A 36 -31.29 -3.00 -40.44
N ILE A 37 -32.58 -2.85 -40.13
CA ILE A 37 -33.05 -2.57 -38.76
C ILE A 37 -32.66 -3.69 -37.80
N PHE A 38 -32.85 -4.93 -38.17
CA PHE A 38 -32.47 -6.09 -37.34
C PHE A 38 -30.97 -6.10 -37.05
N CYS A 39 -30.14 -5.85 -38.05
CA CYS A 39 -28.68 -5.75 -37.86
C CYS A 39 -28.29 -4.61 -36.91
N CYS A 40 -28.91 -3.43 -37.02
CA CYS A 40 -28.65 -2.30 -36.14
C CYS A 40 -29.06 -2.61 -34.70
N VAL A 41 -30.23 -3.21 -34.48
CA VAL A 41 -30.71 -3.60 -33.13
C VAL A 41 -29.81 -4.66 -32.50
N SER A 42 -29.45 -5.70 -33.27
CA SER A 42 -28.55 -6.77 -32.78
C SER A 42 -27.19 -6.22 -32.39
N MET A 43 -26.62 -5.32 -33.16
CA MET A 43 -25.36 -4.68 -32.91
C MET A 43 -25.42 -3.79 -31.66
N PHE A 44 -26.49 -2.98 -31.53
CA PHE A 44 -26.71 -2.15 -30.35
C PHE A 44 -26.85 -3.01 -29.09
N TRP A 45 -27.60 -4.08 -29.16
CA TRP A 45 -27.76 -5.03 -28.05
C TRP A 45 -26.44 -5.68 -27.66
N GLY A 46 -25.64 -6.11 -28.64
CA GLY A 46 -24.28 -6.63 -28.40
C GLY A 46 -23.37 -5.64 -27.69
N GLN A 47 -23.41 -4.37 -28.09
CA GLN A 47 -22.60 -3.31 -27.45
C GLN A 47 -23.03 -3.04 -26.00
N VAL A 48 -24.35 -2.96 -25.75
CA VAL A 48 -24.88 -2.78 -24.39
C VAL A 48 -24.46 -3.95 -23.50
N ASN A 49 -24.60 -5.17 -24.00
CA ASN A 49 -24.23 -6.37 -23.26
C ASN A 49 -22.71 -6.43 -22.95
N GLN A 50 -21.87 -6.06 -23.92
CA GLN A 50 -20.42 -5.98 -23.72
C GLN A 50 -20.03 -4.92 -22.68
N ARG A 51 -20.66 -3.73 -22.70
CA ARG A 51 -20.44 -2.69 -21.70
C ARG A 51 -20.86 -3.14 -20.30
N ASN A 52 -21.98 -3.81 -20.18
CA ASN A 52 -22.48 -4.32 -18.90
C ASN A 52 -21.54 -5.40 -18.34
N ARG A 53 -21.05 -6.31 -19.18
CA ARG A 53 -20.05 -7.30 -18.76
C ARG A 53 -18.78 -6.64 -18.24
N SER A 54 -18.22 -5.66 -18.97
CA SER A 54 -17.02 -4.96 -18.56
C SER A 54 -17.20 -4.15 -17.28
N ARG A 55 -18.41 -3.66 -16.98
CA ARG A 55 -18.73 -3.01 -15.70
C ARG A 55 -18.73 -4.01 -14.55
N LEU A 56 -19.42 -5.13 -14.72
CA LEU A 56 -19.49 -6.21 -13.73
C LEU A 56 -18.10 -6.78 -13.41
N GLU A 57 -17.27 -6.99 -14.42
CA GLU A 57 -15.89 -7.44 -14.24
C GLU A 57 -15.08 -6.45 -13.40
N ARG A 58 -15.20 -5.15 -13.65
CA ARG A 58 -14.52 -4.11 -12.86
C ARG A 58 -15.03 -4.06 -11.41
N GLU A 59 -16.32 -4.18 -11.21
CA GLU A 59 -16.91 -4.23 -9.86
C GLU A 59 -16.43 -5.46 -9.08
N LEU A 60 -16.37 -6.62 -9.72
CA LEU A 60 -15.84 -7.84 -9.12
C LEU A 60 -14.37 -7.70 -8.73
N VAL A 61 -13.53 -7.15 -9.61
CA VAL A 61 -12.12 -6.90 -9.33
C VAL A 61 -11.97 -5.95 -8.15
N LEU A 62 -12.75 -4.86 -8.12
CA LEU A 62 -12.72 -3.90 -7.01
C LEU A 62 -13.15 -4.54 -5.69
N GLN A 63 -14.23 -5.33 -5.69
CA GLN A 63 -14.68 -6.06 -4.49
C GLN A 63 -13.63 -7.05 -3.99
N GLN A 64 -12.98 -7.77 -4.90
CA GLN A 64 -11.90 -8.69 -4.56
C GLN A 64 -10.70 -7.95 -3.93
N GLN A 65 -10.34 -6.78 -4.47
CA GLN A 65 -9.26 -5.97 -3.90
C GLN A 65 -9.60 -5.46 -2.49
N LEU A 66 -10.82 -4.96 -2.29
CA LEU A 66 -11.28 -4.50 -0.97
C LEU A 66 -11.32 -5.64 0.05
N ALA A 67 -11.84 -6.80 -0.35
CA ALA A 67 -11.87 -7.99 0.53
C ALA A 67 -10.46 -8.47 0.90
N ARG A 68 -9.51 -8.38 -0.05
CA ARG A 68 -8.11 -8.72 0.21
C ARG A 68 -7.47 -7.76 1.19
N GLN A 69 -7.65 -6.44 1.00
CA GLN A 69 -7.14 -5.43 1.94
C GLN A 69 -7.71 -5.61 3.35
N GLN A 70 -9.02 -5.88 3.48
CA GLN A 70 -9.64 -6.14 4.77
C GLN A 70 -9.07 -7.39 5.45
N ARG A 71 -8.79 -8.45 4.68
CA ARG A 71 -8.19 -9.67 5.23
C ARG A 71 -6.76 -9.43 5.71
N GLU A 72 -5.94 -8.75 4.91
CA GLU A 72 -4.56 -8.39 5.28
C GLU A 72 -4.54 -7.52 6.54
N GLN A 73 -5.42 -6.53 6.63
CA GLN A 73 -5.56 -5.69 7.84
C GLN A 73 -6.02 -6.49 9.06
N TYR A 74 -6.95 -7.44 8.88
CA TYR A 74 -7.41 -8.31 9.95
C TYR A 74 -6.29 -9.23 10.46
N GLU A 75 -5.51 -9.83 9.56
CA GLU A 75 -4.38 -10.70 9.93
C GLU A 75 -3.32 -9.92 10.70
N LEU A 76 -2.99 -8.70 10.26
CA LEU A 76 -2.05 -7.83 10.96
C LEU A 76 -2.56 -7.46 12.36
N THR A 77 -3.83 -7.08 12.48
CA THR A 77 -4.46 -6.76 13.78
C THR A 77 -4.43 -7.96 14.72
N ARG A 78 -4.71 -9.15 14.21
CA ARG A 78 -4.68 -10.39 14.99
C ARG A 78 -3.27 -10.69 15.49
N GLU A 79 -2.26 -10.57 14.63
CA GLU A 79 -0.86 -10.79 15.02
C GLU A 79 -0.42 -9.79 16.10
N THR A 80 -0.80 -8.53 15.98
CA THR A 80 -0.54 -7.50 17.01
C THR A 80 -1.20 -7.87 18.34
N ILE A 81 -2.46 -8.31 18.34
CA ILE A 81 -3.16 -8.77 19.55
C ILE A 81 -2.45 -9.96 20.16
N ASP A 82 -1.99 -10.92 19.37
CA ASP A 82 -1.26 -12.10 19.87
C ASP A 82 0.09 -11.73 20.49
N ILE A 83 0.78 -10.73 19.95
CA ILE A 83 2.02 -10.17 20.52
C ILE A 83 1.72 -9.50 21.87
N ILE A 84 0.69 -8.66 21.94
CA ILE A 84 0.27 -7.99 23.18
C ILE A 84 -0.11 -9.01 24.24
N ASN A 85 -0.89 -10.03 23.90
CA ASN A 85 -1.33 -11.07 24.83
C ASN A 85 -0.14 -11.87 25.38
N ARG A 86 0.81 -12.25 24.55
CA ARG A 86 2.05 -12.92 25.00
C ARG A 86 2.83 -12.06 25.98
N LYS A 87 2.98 -10.78 25.68
CA LYS A 87 3.69 -9.85 26.55
C LYS A 87 2.96 -9.59 27.88
N CYS A 88 1.64 -9.45 27.85
CA CYS A 88 0.85 -9.36 29.07
C CYS A 88 0.98 -10.62 29.94
N HIS A 89 1.07 -11.79 29.30
CA HIS A 89 1.32 -13.06 30.00
C HIS A 89 2.71 -13.08 30.64
N ASP A 90 3.75 -12.67 29.92
CA ASP A 90 5.12 -12.60 30.41
C ASP A 90 5.24 -11.61 31.59
N LEU A 91 4.63 -10.43 31.48
CA LEU A 91 4.55 -9.44 32.57
C LEU A 91 3.86 -10.02 33.81
N LYS A 92 2.75 -10.77 33.65
CA LYS A 92 2.10 -11.43 34.77
C LYS A 92 3.02 -12.43 35.47
N HIS A 93 3.82 -13.19 34.73
CA HIS A 93 4.80 -14.10 35.27
C HIS A 93 5.93 -13.38 36.01
N GLN A 94 6.45 -12.28 35.45
CA GLN A 94 7.47 -11.47 36.11
C GLN A 94 6.95 -10.84 37.41
N VAL A 95 5.74 -10.29 37.40
CA VAL A 95 5.09 -9.76 38.62
C VAL A 95 4.83 -10.87 39.65
N ALA A 96 4.44 -12.09 39.23
CA ALA A 96 4.26 -13.21 40.13
C ALA A 96 5.59 -13.67 40.74
N ALA A 97 6.68 -13.65 39.97
CA ALA A 97 8.03 -13.94 40.46
C ALA A 97 8.48 -12.94 41.54
N LEU A 98 8.21 -11.65 41.37
CA LEU A 98 8.50 -10.60 42.35
C LEU A 98 7.86 -10.83 43.72
N ARG A 99 6.65 -11.43 43.75
CA ARG A 99 5.95 -11.73 45.00
C ARG A 99 6.67 -12.78 45.84
N ASN A 100 7.50 -13.62 45.24
CA ASN A 100 8.21 -14.72 45.89
C ASN A 100 9.67 -14.39 46.27
N ILE A 101 10.15 -13.19 45.96
CA ILE A 101 11.52 -12.77 46.26
C ILE A 101 11.57 -12.18 47.67
N SER A 102 12.35 -12.82 48.53
CA SER A 102 12.52 -12.41 49.93
C SER A 102 13.65 -11.39 50.15
N SER A 103 14.54 -11.20 49.18
CA SER A 103 15.65 -10.24 49.26
C SER A 103 15.27 -8.94 48.56
N GLU A 104 15.46 -7.80 49.25
CA GLU A 104 15.16 -6.47 48.74
C GLU A 104 16.04 -6.12 47.53
N GLU A 105 17.33 -6.50 47.56
CA GLU A 105 18.29 -6.26 46.46
C GLU A 105 17.90 -7.02 45.18
N GLN A 106 17.45 -8.28 45.34
CA GLN A 106 16.95 -9.07 44.19
C GLN A 106 15.62 -8.55 43.66
N ARG A 107 14.76 -8.00 44.51
CA ARG A 107 13.50 -7.39 44.14
C ARG A 107 13.74 -6.11 43.30
N GLU A 108 14.67 -5.28 43.75
CA GLU A 108 15.04 -4.04 43.05
C GLU A 108 15.70 -4.30 41.68
N ALA A 109 16.55 -5.33 41.58
CA ALA A 109 17.12 -5.79 40.32
C ALA A 109 16.04 -6.28 39.33
N HIS A 110 15.07 -7.07 39.80
CA HIS A 110 13.97 -7.54 38.97
C HIS A 110 12.97 -6.43 38.60
N LEU A 111 12.73 -5.47 39.50
CA LEU A 111 11.93 -4.28 39.19
C LEU A 111 12.60 -3.45 38.10
N SER A 112 13.90 -3.23 38.15
CA SER A 112 14.62 -2.49 37.13
C SER A 112 14.64 -3.23 35.78
N GLU A 113 14.62 -4.55 35.77
CA GLU A 113 14.49 -5.37 34.56
C GLU A 113 13.08 -5.26 33.95
N ILE A 114 12.04 -5.28 34.81
CA ILE A 114 10.65 -5.05 34.39
C ILE A 114 10.47 -3.62 33.90
N GLU A 115 11.00 -2.62 34.60
CA GLU A 115 10.97 -1.23 34.19
C GLU A 115 11.68 -1.03 32.84
N ARG A 116 12.82 -1.66 32.62
CA ARG A 116 13.53 -1.65 31.34
C ARG A 116 12.71 -2.32 30.23
N SER A 117 12.02 -3.43 30.57
CA SER A 117 11.09 -4.09 29.63
C SER A 117 9.88 -3.23 29.33
N ILE A 118 9.35 -2.49 30.30
CA ILE A 118 8.22 -1.57 30.16
C ILE A 118 8.69 -0.30 29.42
N GLN A 119 9.88 0.23 29.67
CA GLN A 119 10.41 1.41 28.97
C GLN A 119 10.53 1.19 27.46
N ILE A 120 10.75 -0.04 26.99
CA ILE A 120 10.66 -0.38 25.57
C ILE A 120 9.20 -0.21 25.05
N TYR A 121 8.20 -0.32 25.93
CA TYR A 121 6.77 -0.13 25.63
C TYR A 121 6.25 1.25 26.00
N ASP A 122 6.86 1.92 26.99
CA ASP A 122 6.48 3.26 27.45
C ASP A 122 7.16 4.38 26.63
N SER A 123 8.03 4.01 25.69
CA SER A 123 8.34 4.91 24.58
C SER A 123 7.10 5.01 23.66
N THR A 124 6.00 5.53 24.19
CA THR A 124 5.04 6.25 23.38
C THR A 124 5.87 7.30 22.67
N LEU A 125 6.16 7.03 21.41
CA LEU A 125 6.91 7.96 20.58
C LEU A 125 6.02 9.19 20.44
N GLU A 126 6.16 10.16 21.33
CA GLU A 126 5.47 11.44 21.30
C GLU A 126 6.13 12.34 20.26
N THR A 127 5.91 12.04 18.99
CA THR A 127 6.42 12.89 17.90
C THR A 127 5.63 14.19 17.78
N GLY A 128 4.44 14.24 18.39
CA GLY A 128 3.47 15.34 18.27
C GLY A 128 2.49 15.18 17.12
N SER A 129 2.48 14.00 16.44
CA SER A 129 1.44 13.59 15.49
C SER A 129 0.85 12.26 15.94
N ARG A 130 -0.42 12.28 16.36
CA ARG A 130 -1.12 11.11 16.89
C ARG A 130 -1.13 9.93 15.91
N VAL A 131 -1.26 10.20 14.62
CA VAL A 131 -1.27 9.15 13.59
C VAL A 131 0.12 8.55 13.43
N LEU A 132 1.15 9.40 13.36
CA LEU A 132 2.53 8.93 13.29
C LEU A 132 2.90 8.10 14.52
N ASP A 133 2.53 8.57 15.71
CA ASP A 133 2.76 7.86 16.98
C ASP A 133 2.12 6.47 16.96
N THR A 134 0.88 6.35 16.43
CA THR A 134 0.19 5.07 16.29
C THR A 134 0.95 4.13 15.35
N VAL A 135 1.33 4.59 14.15
CA VAL A 135 2.05 3.77 13.16
C VAL A 135 3.40 3.33 13.71
N LEU A 136 4.17 4.26 14.26
CA LEU A 136 5.50 3.97 14.80
C LEU A 136 5.45 2.99 15.98
N THR A 137 4.46 3.13 16.85
CA THR A 137 4.27 2.21 17.98
C THR A 137 3.96 0.80 17.48
N GLU A 138 3.00 0.65 16.56
CA GLU A 138 2.64 -0.63 15.96
C GLU A 138 3.87 -1.32 15.32
N LYS A 139 4.57 -0.59 14.46
CA LYS A 139 5.73 -1.13 13.74
C LYS A 139 6.93 -1.40 14.65
N SER A 140 7.15 -0.58 15.67
CA SER A 140 8.21 -0.79 16.67
C SER A 140 7.98 -2.06 17.49
N LEU A 141 6.73 -2.32 17.90
CA LEU A 141 6.34 -3.56 18.58
C LEU A 141 6.61 -4.79 17.69
N TYR A 142 6.21 -4.72 16.43
CA TYR A 142 6.49 -5.79 15.46
C TYR A 142 8.00 -6.03 15.31
N CYS A 143 8.77 -4.96 15.09
CA CYS A 143 10.23 -5.03 14.94
C CYS A 143 10.89 -5.67 16.17
N GLY A 144 10.51 -5.25 17.39
CA GLY A 144 11.02 -5.80 18.63
C GLY A 144 10.76 -7.30 18.78
N ALA A 145 9.57 -7.76 18.37
CA ALA A 145 9.22 -9.19 18.38
C ALA A 145 10.02 -10.03 17.38
N HIS A 146 10.53 -9.40 16.30
CA HIS A 146 11.25 -10.08 15.21
C HIS A 146 12.77 -9.79 15.19
N GLN A 147 13.31 -9.28 16.29
CA GLN A 147 14.75 -8.94 16.41
C GLN A 147 15.21 -7.93 15.35
N ILE A 148 14.38 -6.96 15.04
CA ILE A 148 14.70 -5.84 14.17
C ILE A 148 14.86 -4.59 15.03
N THR A 149 15.97 -3.89 14.88
CA THR A 149 16.22 -2.62 15.58
C THR A 149 15.59 -1.49 14.78
N MET A 150 14.58 -0.81 15.34
CA MET A 150 13.99 0.37 14.71
C MET A 150 14.35 1.62 15.51
N THR A 151 14.95 2.60 14.84
CA THR A 151 15.27 3.92 15.41
C THR A 151 14.42 4.99 14.74
N CYS A 152 13.90 5.93 15.51
CA CYS A 152 13.09 7.02 14.99
C CYS A 152 13.53 8.37 15.57
N MET A 153 13.75 9.35 14.68
CA MET A 153 14.00 10.75 15.01
C MET A 153 12.99 11.62 14.23
N ALA A 154 11.82 11.91 14.83
CA ALA A 154 10.73 12.55 14.13
C ALA A 154 10.15 13.75 14.89
N ASP A 155 10.03 14.90 14.22
CA ASP A 155 9.15 16.00 14.63
C ASP A 155 7.81 15.90 13.89
N GLY A 156 6.88 15.10 14.43
CA GLY A 156 5.57 14.82 13.83
C GLY A 156 4.65 16.04 13.75
N ARG A 157 4.91 17.11 14.50
CA ARG A 157 4.16 18.38 14.40
C ARG A 157 4.27 18.98 13.00
N ARG A 158 5.36 18.68 12.29
CA ARG A 158 5.58 19.12 10.90
C ARG A 158 4.68 18.43 9.89
N LEU A 159 3.98 17.36 10.28
CA LEU A 159 3.04 16.63 9.43
C LEU A 159 1.62 17.17 9.49
N SER A 160 1.34 18.20 10.29
CA SER A 160 -0.02 18.69 10.57
C SER A 160 -0.80 19.17 9.35
N PHE A 161 -0.14 19.44 8.22
CA PHE A 161 -0.79 19.84 6.97
C PHE A 161 -1.12 18.63 6.06
N LEU A 162 -0.66 17.43 6.40
CA LEU A 162 -0.99 16.19 5.72
C LEU A 162 -2.25 15.56 6.32
N ASP A 163 -3.08 14.96 5.48
CA ASP A 163 -4.21 14.15 5.94
C ASP A 163 -3.72 12.91 6.72
N ASP A 164 -4.44 12.54 7.77
CA ASP A 164 -4.11 11.40 8.63
C ASP A 164 -3.92 10.08 7.82
N VAL A 165 -4.79 9.85 6.83
CA VAL A 165 -4.72 8.69 5.94
C VAL A 165 -3.45 8.70 5.08
N ASP A 166 -3.00 9.89 4.67
CA ASP A 166 -1.80 10.05 3.85
C ASP A 166 -0.53 9.85 4.68
N VAL A 167 -0.52 10.32 5.94
CA VAL A 167 0.55 10.02 6.90
C VAL A 167 0.66 8.51 7.10
N TYR A 168 -0.48 7.84 7.39
CA TYR A 168 -0.50 6.37 7.53
C TYR A 168 0.01 5.67 6.26
N THR A 169 -0.42 6.11 5.09
CA THR A 169 -0.01 5.55 3.80
C THR A 169 1.49 5.67 3.56
N ILE A 170 2.08 6.84 3.85
CA ILE A 170 3.52 7.06 3.65
C ILE A 170 4.33 6.20 4.62
N PHE A 171 4.07 6.33 5.93
CA PHE A 171 4.89 5.67 6.94
C PHE A 171 4.64 4.17 7.03
N GLY A 172 3.38 3.73 6.94
CA GLY A 172 3.03 2.32 6.93
C GLY A 172 3.71 1.57 5.79
N ASN A 173 3.51 2.03 4.54
CA ASN A 173 4.12 1.36 3.38
C ASN A 173 5.65 1.41 3.38
N ALA A 174 6.25 2.53 3.81
CA ALA A 174 7.71 2.64 3.83
C ALA A 174 8.34 1.72 4.88
N ILE A 175 7.77 1.67 6.09
CA ILE A 175 8.27 0.82 7.16
C ILE A 175 8.02 -0.66 6.84
N ASP A 176 6.86 -1.03 6.27
CA ASP A 176 6.59 -2.40 5.85
C ASP A 176 7.59 -2.90 4.79
N ASN A 177 7.93 -2.05 3.81
CA ASN A 177 8.98 -2.36 2.84
C ASN A 177 10.34 -2.56 3.51
N ALA A 178 10.68 -1.72 4.49
CA ALA A 178 11.93 -1.84 5.24
C ALA A 178 11.98 -3.13 6.08
N ILE A 179 10.91 -3.44 6.83
CA ILE A 179 10.76 -4.67 7.61
C ILE A 179 10.95 -5.90 6.71
N GLU A 180 10.26 -5.92 5.58
CA GLU A 180 10.37 -7.01 4.64
C GLU A 180 11.80 -7.21 4.14
N SER A 181 12.49 -6.12 3.81
CA SER A 181 13.87 -6.13 3.35
C SER A 181 14.82 -6.71 4.39
N VAL A 182 14.73 -6.27 5.66
CA VAL A 182 15.66 -6.68 6.71
C VAL A 182 15.32 -8.02 7.33
N SER A 183 14.07 -8.49 7.24
CA SER A 183 13.64 -9.78 7.77
C SER A 183 14.36 -10.97 7.12
N GLY A 184 14.78 -10.83 5.87
CA GLY A 184 15.53 -11.86 5.14
C GLY A 184 17.03 -11.90 5.43
N LEU A 185 17.56 -10.90 6.15
CA LEU A 185 19.01 -10.80 6.41
C LEU A 185 19.44 -11.83 7.46
N THR A 186 20.58 -12.48 7.20
CA THR A 186 21.15 -13.46 8.14
C THR A 186 21.87 -12.81 9.30
N ASP A 187 22.44 -11.62 9.08
CA ASP A 187 23.19 -10.86 10.08
C ASP A 187 22.23 -10.02 10.94
N PRO A 188 22.10 -10.30 12.25
CA PRO A 188 21.24 -9.53 13.14
C PRO A 188 21.60 -8.05 13.25
N GLU A 189 22.88 -7.68 13.12
CA GLU A 189 23.34 -6.29 13.22
C GLU A 189 22.84 -5.45 12.02
N LYS A 190 22.60 -6.09 10.89
CA LYS A 190 22.02 -5.46 9.69
C LYS A 190 20.49 -5.38 9.70
N ARG A 191 19.82 -6.02 10.66
CA ARG A 191 18.37 -5.90 10.84
C ARG A 191 18.03 -4.59 11.53
N ALA A 192 18.35 -3.49 10.86
CA ALA A 192 18.14 -2.14 11.36
C ALA A 192 17.35 -1.29 10.38
N ILE A 193 16.42 -0.49 10.93
CA ILE A 193 15.60 0.48 10.21
C ILE A 193 15.75 1.82 10.90
N ALA A 194 16.03 2.87 10.15
CA ALA A 194 16.04 4.24 10.66
C ALA A 194 14.96 5.08 9.97
N VAL A 195 14.17 5.80 10.77
CA VAL A 195 13.14 6.74 10.31
C VAL A 195 13.49 8.12 10.81
N SER A 196 13.53 9.11 9.91
CA SER A 196 13.82 10.49 10.26
C SER A 196 12.81 11.45 9.64
N VAL A 197 12.31 12.41 10.42
CA VAL A 197 11.38 13.46 9.99
C VAL A 197 11.85 14.80 10.53
N TRP A 198 12.19 15.73 9.64
CA TRP A 198 12.61 17.08 10.02
C TRP A 198 12.19 18.10 8.96
N SER A 199 12.40 19.36 9.24
CA SER A 199 12.21 20.43 8.25
C SER A 199 13.48 21.22 8.03
N LYS A 200 13.73 21.59 6.77
CA LYS A 200 14.86 22.43 6.38
C LYS A 200 14.49 23.28 5.17
N SER A 201 14.81 24.59 5.25
CA SER A 201 14.63 25.52 4.13
C SER A 201 13.23 25.52 3.47
N GLY A 202 12.17 25.44 4.29
CA GLY A 202 10.78 25.42 3.79
C GLY A 202 10.32 24.08 3.23
N LEU A 203 11.11 23.01 3.43
CA LEU A 203 10.75 21.66 3.04
C LEU A 203 10.58 20.76 4.26
N LEU A 204 9.55 19.94 4.26
CA LEU A 204 9.45 18.76 5.09
C LEU A 204 10.31 17.66 4.43
N LEU A 205 11.18 17.04 5.21
CA LEU A 205 12.03 15.95 4.79
C LEU A 205 11.72 14.71 5.63
N ILE A 206 11.47 13.59 4.94
CA ILE A 206 11.20 12.29 5.55
C ILE A 206 12.18 11.30 4.93
N GLN A 207 12.87 10.54 5.75
CA GLN A 207 13.79 9.50 5.30
C GLN A 207 13.52 8.18 5.99
N PHE A 208 13.62 7.10 5.21
CA PHE A 208 13.61 5.72 5.67
C PHE A 208 14.87 5.06 5.15
N GLU A 209 15.63 4.45 6.04
CA GLU A 209 16.90 3.80 5.74
C GLU A 209 16.91 2.40 6.31
N ASN A 210 17.33 1.42 5.50
CA ASN A 210 17.48 0.04 5.92
C ASN A 210 18.51 -0.70 5.07
N TYR A 211 19.05 -1.79 5.60
CA TYR A 211 19.90 -2.69 4.84
C TYR A 211 19.08 -3.56 3.87
N PHE A 212 19.73 -3.97 2.79
CA PHE A 212 19.18 -4.93 1.85
C PHE A 212 20.25 -5.85 1.27
N GLU A 213 19.85 -7.04 0.82
CA GLU A 213 20.72 -7.96 0.09
C GLU A 213 20.24 -8.14 -1.36
N GLY A 214 21.19 -8.40 -2.25
CA GLY A 214 20.95 -8.60 -3.67
C GLY A 214 21.11 -7.32 -4.51
N THR A 215 20.65 -7.37 -5.75
CA THR A 215 20.74 -6.27 -6.71
C THR A 215 19.35 -5.71 -7.00
N LEU A 216 19.15 -4.43 -6.76
CA LEU A 216 17.94 -3.73 -7.13
C LEU A 216 18.08 -3.22 -8.58
N ARG A 217 17.04 -3.49 -9.40
CA ARG A 217 16.92 -2.90 -10.73
C ARG A 217 15.92 -1.75 -10.66
N PHE A 218 16.25 -0.64 -11.29
CA PHE A 218 15.40 0.53 -11.32
C PHE A 218 14.79 0.71 -12.71
N GLU A 219 13.51 1.07 -12.77
CA GLU A 219 12.81 1.49 -13.97
C GLU A 219 12.04 2.77 -13.65
N ASN A 220 12.30 3.83 -14.43
CA ASN A 220 11.72 5.17 -14.19
C ASN A 220 11.96 5.71 -12.75
N GLY A 221 13.12 5.42 -12.15
CA GLY A 221 13.46 5.87 -10.80
C GLY A 221 12.82 5.08 -9.65
N LEU A 222 12.06 4.02 -9.96
CA LEU A 222 11.45 3.15 -8.97
C LEU A 222 12.11 1.76 -9.02
N PRO A 223 12.33 1.10 -7.87
CA PRO A 223 12.87 -0.25 -7.86
C PRO A 223 11.85 -1.24 -8.43
N LEU A 224 12.35 -2.11 -9.31
CA LEU A 224 11.55 -3.25 -9.79
C LEU A 224 11.47 -4.30 -8.69
N THR A 225 10.25 -4.80 -8.45
CA THR A 225 10.06 -5.90 -7.50
C THR A 225 10.82 -7.15 -7.98
N THR A 226 11.56 -7.75 -7.09
CA THR A 226 12.30 -9.00 -7.33
C THR A 226 11.45 -10.25 -7.12
N LYS A 227 10.20 -10.09 -6.69
CA LYS A 227 9.30 -11.21 -6.34
C LYS A 227 8.58 -11.79 -7.54
N ALA A 228 8.34 -13.11 -7.49
CA ALA A 228 7.66 -13.88 -8.53
C ALA A 228 6.19 -13.47 -8.71
N ASP A 229 5.52 -12.96 -7.67
CA ASP A 229 4.13 -12.51 -7.73
C ASP A 229 4.03 -11.01 -8.01
N LYS A 230 4.05 -10.66 -9.30
CA LYS A 230 3.93 -9.29 -9.81
C LYS A 230 2.56 -8.65 -9.56
N SER A 231 1.55 -9.42 -9.16
CA SER A 231 0.16 -8.93 -9.04
C SER A 231 -0.13 -8.25 -7.71
N SER A 232 0.65 -8.51 -6.66
CA SER A 232 0.39 -7.95 -5.32
C SER A 232 1.52 -7.08 -4.74
N HIS A 233 2.67 -6.95 -5.44
CA HIS A 233 3.82 -6.21 -4.92
C HIS A 233 4.24 -5.07 -5.86
N GLY A 234 4.75 -3.98 -5.28
CA GLY A 234 5.08 -2.74 -5.98
C GLY A 234 4.02 -1.63 -5.82
N PHE A 235 2.91 -1.93 -5.15
CA PHE A 235 1.88 -0.91 -4.87
C PHE A 235 2.31 0.04 -3.74
N GLY A 236 3.06 -0.41 -2.73
CA GLY A 236 3.47 0.40 -1.59
C GLY A 236 4.26 1.64 -1.99
N ILE A 237 5.35 1.47 -2.73
CA ILE A 237 6.18 2.60 -3.19
C ILE A 237 5.42 3.49 -4.17
N ARG A 238 4.59 2.91 -5.06
CA ARG A 238 3.74 3.70 -5.96
C ARG A 238 2.70 4.50 -5.21
N SER A 239 2.11 3.93 -4.16
CA SER A 239 1.16 4.61 -3.28
C SER A 239 1.82 5.78 -2.57
N ILE A 240 3.01 5.59 -2.01
CA ILE A 240 3.82 6.68 -1.43
C ILE A 240 4.06 7.77 -2.47
N GLY A 241 4.52 7.42 -3.66
CA GLY A 241 4.80 8.38 -4.73
C GLY A 241 3.56 9.18 -5.16
N TYR A 242 2.39 8.52 -5.24
CA TYR A 242 1.13 9.19 -5.54
C TYR A 242 0.74 10.17 -4.43
N THR A 243 0.82 9.73 -3.17
CA THR A 243 0.51 10.56 -2.02
C THR A 243 1.44 11.77 -1.91
N VAL A 244 2.75 11.57 -2.05
CA VAL A 244 3.75 12.66 -2.04
C VAL A 244 3.47 13.68 -3.15
N LYS A 245 3.11 13.23 -4.32
CA LYS A 245 2.76 14.08 -5.47
C LYS A 245 1.52 14.93 -5.24
N LYS A 246 0.54 14.44 -4.46
CA LYS A 246 -0.68 15.18 -4.04
C LYS A 246 -0.30 16.48 -3.32
N TYR A 247 0.81 16.48 -2.59
CA TYR A 247 1.32 17.63 -1.83
C TYR A 247 2.46 18.41 -2.55
N GLY A 248 2.64 18.19 -3.85
CA GLY A 248 3.67 18.85 -4.63
C GLY A 248 5.10 18.41 -4.27
N GLY A 249 5.25 17.28 -3.59
CA GLY A 249 6.52 16.75 -3.15
C GLY A 249 7.20 15.83 -4.17
N HIS A 250 8.42 15.44 -3.82
CA HIS A 250 9.25 14.51 -4.58
C HIS A 250 9.65 13.31 -3.74
N LEU A 251 9.65 12.14 -4.38
CA LEU A 251 10.14 10.88 -3.84
C LEU A 251 11.42 10.50 -4.58
N THR A 252 12.48 10.22 -3.85
CA THR A 252 13.76 9.74 -4.38
C THR A 252 14.15 8.45 -3.67
N ILE A 253 14.66 7.48 -4.41
CA ILE A 253 15.14 6.22 -3.88
C ILE A 253 16.56 6.00 -4.37
N SER A 254 17.46 5.72 -3.45
CA SER A 254 18.84 5.29 -3.75
C SER A 254 19.11 3.96 -3.05
N ALA A 255 20.01 3.20 -3.64
CA ALA A 255 20.46 1.92 -3.11
C ALA A 255 21.95 1.78 -3.43
N GLU A 256 22.79 2.03 -2.44
CA GLU A 256 24.25 2.01 -2.54
C GLU A 256 24.81 1.25 -1.33
N ASP A 257 25.87 0.51 -1.52
CA ASP A 257 26.59 -0.19 -0.44
C ASP A 257 25.71 -1.03 0.49
N HIS A 258 24.71 -1.74 -0.08
CA HIS A 258 23.70 -2.50 0.67
C HIS A 258 22.77 -1.66 1.56
N LEU A 259 22.76 -0.36 1.39
CA LEU A 259 21.89 0.57 2.10
C LEU A 259 20.79 1.06 1.14
N PHE A 260 19.54 0.85 1.51
CA PHE A 260 18.37 1.39 0.82
C PHE A 260 17.93 2.66 1.52
N LEU A 261 17.82 3.74 0.76
CA LEU A 261 17.38 5.03 1.25
C LEU A 261 16.19 5.52 0.44
N LEU A 262 15.05 5.68 1.10
CA LEU A 262 13.86 6.32 0.55
C LEU A 262 13.75 7.71 1.16
N SER A 263 13.82 8.73 0.32
CA SER A 263 13.78 10.14 0.71
C SER A 263 12.58 10.84 0.11
N ILE A 264 11.84 11.54 0.93
CA ILE A 264 10.66 12.33 0.55
C ILE A 264 10.93 13.79 0.90
N SER A 265 10.63 14.69 -0.02
CA SER A 265 10.64 16.13 0.21
C SER A 265 9.30 16.73 -0.17
N ILE A 266 8.65 17.45 0.75
CA ILE A 266 7.35 18.10 0.52
C ILE A 266 7.47 19.57 0.89
N PRO A 267 7.04 20.51 0.03
CA PRO A 267 7.00 21.94 0.39
C PRO A 267 6.10 22.16 1.60
N LEU A 268 6.57 22.92 2.57
CA LEU A 268 5.74 23.37 3.68
C LEU A 268 4.82 24.51 3.20
N PRO A 269 3.55 24.53 3.64
CA PRO A 269 2.60 25.56 3.26
C PRO A 269 2.98 26.96 3.76
#